data_2f9aa79a97c3b012eb7e3610f2aa8202
#
_entry.id   2f9aa79a97c3b012eb7e3610f2aa8202
#
_cell.length_a   1.000
_cell.length_b   1.000
_cell.length_c   1.000
_cell.angle_alpha   90.00
_cell.angle_beta   90.00
_cell.angle_gamma   90.00
#
_symmetry.space_group_name_H-M   'P 1'
#
loop_
_entity.id
_entity.type
_entity.pdbx_description
1 polymer ?
#
loop_
_entity_poly.entity_id
_entity_poly.type
_entity_poly.pdbx_seq_one_letter_code
_entity_poly.pdbx_strand_id
1 'polypeptide(L)'
;MKRKKILFVCTGNTCRSPMAEALLRDIIKKNKIKWWDVASCGVYAEVGGTISPNSKAVLKEVGITVDKFAPRQLTQKLIAASTLVVCMTENQKQMLEDCGNVQCVKDICGYDIPDPYGCDIQAYRITREALAKACRLIVDNYILQYKGE
;
A
#
# COMPACT_ATOMS: atom_id res chain seq x y z
N MET A 1 5.40 10.18 21.79
CA MET A 1 5.52 8.89 21.09
C MET A 1 5.92 9.10 19.64
N LYS A 2 6.81 8.27 19.15
CA LYS A 2 7.31 8.38 17.80
C LYS A 2 6.29 7.84 16.80
N ARG A 3 6.06 8.58 15.71
CA ARG A 3 5.16 8.11 14.64
C ARG A 3 5.80 6.96 13.88
N LYS A 4 4.97 6.05 13.43
CA LYS A 4 5.36 4.87 12.66
C LYS A 4 4.71 4.94 11.29
N LYS A 5 5.25 4.23 10.33
CA LYS A 5 4.78 4.31 8.94
C LYS A 5 4.79 2.96 8.26
N ILE A 6 3.71 2.68 7.55
CA ILE A 6 3.62 1.59 6.60
C ILE A 6 3.84 2.19 5.20
N LEU A 7 4.76 1.63 4.43
CA LEU A 7 5.03 2.06 3.06
C LEU A 7 4.65 0.95 2.10
N PHE A 8 3.70 1.21 1.21
CA PHE A 8 3.34 0.27 0.16
C PHE A 8 4.14 0.54 -1.10
N VAL A 9 4.61 -0.52 -1.75
CA VAL A 9 5.43 -0.45 -2.95
C VAL A 9 4.80 -1.26 -4.07
N CYS A 10 4.63 -0.66 -5.23
CA CYS A 10 4.27 -1.37 -6.47
C CYS A 10 5.16 -0.86 -7.60
N THR A 11 4.82 -1.13 -8.85
CA THR A 11 5.66 -0.72 -9.98
C THR A 11 5.55 0.77 -10.24
N GLY A 12 4.40 1.24 -10.72
CA GLY A 12 4.22 2.63 -11.19
C GLY A 12 3.69 3.60 -10.15
N ASN A 13 3.23 3.11 -9.01
CA ASN A 13 2.57 3.90 -7.96
C ASN A 13 1.31 4.61 -8.47
N THR A 14 0.56 3.94 -9.34
CA THR A 14 -0.69 4.49 -9.87
C THR A 14 -1.91 3.61 -9.61
N CYS A 15 -1.73 2.30 -9.41
CA CYS A 15 -2.85 1.36 -9.21
C CYS A 15 -2.85 0.71 -7.84
N ARG A 16 -1.99 -0.29 -7.63
CA ARG A 16 -2.01 -1.13 -6.42
C ARG A 16 -1.62 -0.40 -5.14
N SER A 17 -0.46 0.23 -5.11
CA SER A 17 0.01 0.85 -3.88
C SER A 17 -0.79 2.09 -3.47
N PRO A 18 -1.28 2.93 -4.40
CA PRO A 18 -2.19 4.01 -4.01
C PRO A 18 -3.50 3.48 -3.42
N MET A 19 -4.02 2.39 -3.97
CA MET A 19 -5.24 1.77 -3.48
C MET A 19 -5.03 1.22 -2.06
N ALA A 20 -3.91 0.52 -1.84
CA ALA A 20 -3.56 0.00 -0.52
C ALA A 20 -3.38 1.13 0.49
N GLU A 21 -2.71 2.20 0.10
CA GLU A 21 -2.53 3.37 0.96
C GLU A 21 -3.88 3.94 1.41
N ALA A 22 -4.79 4.15 0.47
CA ALA A 22 -6.10 4.71 0.76
C ALA A 22 -6.94 3.79 1.65
N LEU A 23 -6.91 2.48 1.38
CA LEU A 23 -7.65 1.50 2.15
C LEU A 23 -7.14 1.41 3.60
N LEU A 24 -5.83 1.34 3.79
CA LEU A 24 -5.26 1.25 5.14
C LEU A 24 -5.47 2.55 5.91
N ARG A 25 -5.31 3.69 5.25
CA ARG A 25 -5.56 4.98 5.89
C ARG A 25 -7.01 5.08 6.37
N ASP A 26 -7.96 4.59 5.60
CA ASP A 26 -9.36 4.57 5.97
C ASP A 26 -9.61 3.70 7.22
N ILE A 27 -9.00 2.51 7.27
CA ILE A 27 -9.13 1.62 8.43
C ILE A 27 -8.55 2.28 9.68
N ILE A 28 -7.38 2.87 9.57
CA ILE A 28 -6.70 3.55 10.68
C ILE A 28 -7.58 4.68 11.21
N LYS A 29 -8.16 5.48 10.32
CA LYS A 29 -9.01 6.61 10.70
C LYS A 29 -10.30 6.12 11.38
N LYS A 30 -10.97 5.13 10.81
CA LYS A 30 -12.24 4.62 11.35
C LYS A 30 -12.07 3.94 12.72
N ASN A 31 -10.93 3.34 12.96
CA ASN A 31 -10.63 2.68 14.23
C ASN A 31 -9.89 3.57 15.21
N LYS A 32 -9.70 4.85 14.87
CA LYS A 32 -9.04 5.85 15.73
C LYS A 32 -7.67 5.39 16.20
N ILE A 33 -6.94 4.71 15.31
CA ILE A 33 -5.57 4.26 15.58
C ILE A 33 -4.64 5.47 15.48
N LYS A 34 -3.83 5.68 16.51
CA LYS A 34 -2.92 6.83 16.59
C LYS A 34 -1.48 6.39 16.28
N TRP A 35 -0.67 7.34 15.87
CA TRP A 35 0.78 7.19 15.73
C TRP A 35 1.22 6.38 14.51
N TRP A 36 0.31 6.05 13.60
CA TRP A 36 0.62 5.34 12.37
C TRP A 36 0.24 6.17 11.16
N ASP A 37 1.19 6.31 10.23
CA ASP A 37 0.97 6.91 8.92
C ASP A 37 1.12 5.86 7.84
N VAL A 38 0.58 6.17 6.67
CA VAL A 38 0.65 5.31 5.49
C VAL A 38 1.15 6.13 4.32
N ALA A 39 2.00 5.53 3.51
CA ALA A 39 2.48 6.14 2.28
C ALA A 39 2.61 5.07 1.21
N SER A 40 2.85 5.47 -0.02
CA SER A 40 3.11 4.55 -1.12
C SER A 40 4.12 5.15 -2.10
N CYS A 41 4.76 4.26 -2.87
CA CYS A 41 5.73 4.65 -3.90
C CYS A 41 5.85 3.53 -4.92
N GLY A 42 6.61 3.77 -5.98
CA GLY A 42 6.83 2.78 -7.04
C GLY A 42 8.30 2.58 -7.34
N VAL A 43 8.66 1.36 -7.71
CA VAL A 43 10.04 1.05 -8.11
C VAL A 43 10.39 1.73 -9.44
N TYR A 44 9.38 1.97 -10.28
CA TYR A 44 9.48 2.75 -11.52
C TYR A 44 8.26 3.67 -11.58
N ALA A 45 8.20 4.64 -10.67
CA ALA A 45 7.03 5.47 -10.51
C ALA A 45 6.77 6.38 -11.71
N GLU A 46 5.50 6.56 -12.05
CA GLU A 46 5.08 7.50 -13.09
C GLU A 46 4.99 8.90 -12.51
N VAL A 47 6.14 9.46 -12.18
CA VAL A 47 6.24 10.80 -11.58
C VAL A 47 5.62 11.84 -12.51
N GLY A 48 4.78 12.70 -11.96
CA GLY A 48 4.02 13.68 -12.74
C GLY A 48 2.66 13.17 -13.20
N GLY A 49 2.38 11.88 -13.03
CA GLY A 49 1.09 11.30 -13.31
C GLY A 49 0.09 11.45 -12.17
N THR A 50 -0.90 10.58 -12.12
CA THR A 50 -1.93 10.61 -11.09
C THR A 50 -2.38 9.17 -10.78
N ILE A 51 -3.22 9.02 -9.77
CA ILE A 51 -3.82 7.72 -9.49
C ILE A 51 -4.65 7.28 -10.70
N SER A 52 -4.60 5.99 -11.02
CA SER A 52 -5.37 5.41 -12.13
C SER A 52 -6.86 5.72 -11.95
N PRO A 53 -7.57 6.11 -13.04
CA PRO A 53 -9.00 6.40 -12.94
C PRO A 53 -9.82 5.23 -12.37
N ASN A 54 -9.48 4.00 -12.75
CA ASN A 54 -10.18 2.82 -12.24
C ASN A 54 -9.89 2.57 -10.76
N SER A 55 -8.67 2.82 -10.29
CA SER A 55 -8.35 2.72 -8.88
C SER A 55 -9.16 3.73 -8.07
N LYS A 56 -9.22 4.97 -8.57
CA LYS A 56 -10.00 6.03 -7.93
C LYS A 56 -11.49 5.66 -7.89
N ALA A 57 -12.02 5.11 -8.99
CA ALA A 57 -13.43 4.75 -9.10
C ALA A 57 -13.81 3.63 -8.13
N VAL A 58 -13.00 2.57 -8.04
CA VAL A 58 -13.35 1.45 -7.15
C VAL A 58 -13.19 1.80 -5.68
N LEU A 59 -12.30 2.74 -5.35
CA LEU A 59 -12.22 3.27 -3.98
C LEU A 59 -13.47 4.06 -3.63
N LYS A 60 -13.97 4.86 -4.57
CA LYS A 60 -15.19 5.63 -4.36
C LYS A 60 -16.39 4.72 -4.12
N GLU A 61 -16.44 3.55 -4.75
CA GLU A 61 -17.50 2.57 -4.53
C GLU A 61 -17.62 2.13 -3.08
N VAL A 62 -16.53 2.20 -2.31
CA VAL A 62 -16.54 1.83 -0.90
C VAL A 62 -16.38 3.05 0.01
N GLY A 63 -16.73 4.23 -0.50
CA GLY A 63 -16.79 5.45 0.29
C GLY A 63 -15.47 6.17 0.51
N ILE A 64 -14.43 5.83 -0.26
CA ILE A 64 -13.11 6.45 -0.13
C ILE A 64 -12.87 7.37 -1.32
N THR A 65 -12.69 8.66 -1.04
CA THR A 65 -12.39 9.67 -2.06
C THR A 65 -10.92 10.03 -2.01
N VAL A 66 -10.24 9.97 -3.17
CA VAL A 66 -8.85 10.36 -3.29
C VAL A 66 -8.79 11.59 -4.19
N ASP A 67 -8.59 12.77 -3.60
CA ASP A 67 -8.58 14.03 -4.35
C ASP A 67 -7.20 14.46 -4.78
N LYS A 68 -6.20 14.19 -3.96
CA LYS A 68 -4.82 14.59 -4.24
C LYS A 68 -3.89 13.41 -4.03
N PHE A 69 -3.36 12.93 -5.11
CA PHE A 69 -2.37 11.86 -5.07
C PHE A 69 -1.34 12.11 -6.15
N ALA A 70 -0.07 11.99 -5.80
CA ALA A 70 1.03 12.11 -6.75
C ALA A 70 1.93 10.89 -6.65
N PRO A 71 2.11 10.14 -7.74
CA PRO A 71 3.06 9.02 -7.75
C PRO A 71 4.45 9.49 -7.38
N ARG A 72 5.14 8.71 -6.56
CA ARG A 72 6.52 9.04 -6.18
C ARG A 72 7.43 7.83 -6.27
N GLN A 73 8.69 8.13 -6.58
CA GLN A 73 9.71 7.12 -6.75
C GLN A 73 10.19 6.58 -5.40
N LEU A 74 10.38 5.28 -5.33
CA LEU A 74 10.99 4.62 -4.18
C LEU A 74 12.42 5.12 -4.00
N THR A 75 12.79 5.44 -2.76
CA THR A 75 14.15 5.84 -2.40
C THR A 75 14.59 5.12 -1.13
N GLN A 76 15.89 5.04 -0.91
CA GLN A 76 16.44 4.47 0.32
C GLN A 76 15.94 5.25 1.55
N LYS A 77 15.79 6.55 1.41
CA LYS A 77 15.30 7.40 2.50
C LYS A 77 13.87 7.03 2.90
N LEU A 78 13.01 6.74 1.92
CA LEU A 78 11.63 6.31 2.20
C LEU A 78 11.62 4.97 2.93
N ILE A 79 12.46 4.02 2.49
CA ILE A 79 12.56 2.71 3.13
C ILE A 79 13.03 2.87 4.58
N ALA A 80 14.09 3.65 4.78
CA ALA A 80 14.68 3.84 6.12
C ALA A 80 13.71 4.54 7.07
N ALA A 81 12.84 5.40 6.56
CA ALA A 81 11.86 6.13 7.37
C ALA A 81 10.62 5.30 7.68
N SER A 82 10.50 4.09 7.14
CA SER A 82 9.30 3.26 7.28
C SER A 82 9.50 2.18 8.33
N THR A 83 8.46 1.91 9.11
CA THR A 83 8.46 0.83 10.11
C THR A 83 8.32 -0.51 9.40
N LEU A 84 7.45 -0.57 8.40
CA LEU A 84 7.25 -1.76 7.57
C LEU A 84 7.05 -1.32 6.13
N VAL A 85 7.75 -2.00 5.21
CA VAL A 85 7.59 -1.80 3.76
C VAL A 85 6.88 -3.02 3.21
N VAL A 86 5.77 -2.81 2.51
CA VAL A 86 4.95 -3.89 1.96
C VAL A 86 4.93 -3.78 0.44
N CYS A 87 5.53 -4.75 -0.23
CA CYS A 87 5.55 -4.85 -1.69
C CYS A 87 4.35 -5.65 -2.19
N MET A 88 3.87 -5.32 -3.38
CA MET A 88 2.70 -5.99 -3.95
C MET A 88 3.01 -7.39 -4.44
N THR A 89 4.26 -7.65 -4.85
CA THR A 89 4.68 -8.95 -5.34
C THR A 89 6.01 -9.37 -4.72
N GLU A 90 6.27 -10.66 -4.78
CA GLU A 90 7.54 -11.22 -4.31
C GLU A 90 8.73 -10.71 -5.12
N ASN A 91 8.55 -10.48 -6.43
CA ASN A 91 9.59 -9.90 -7.27
C ASN A 91 10.02 -8.52 -6.78
N GLN A 92 9.07 -7.69 -6.39
CA GLN A 92 9.39 -6.36 -5.86
C GLN A 92 10.14 -6.47 -4.53
N LYS A 93 9.75 -7.43 -3.69
CA LYS A 93 10.45 -7.67 -2.43
C LYS A 93 11.91 -8.07 -2.67
N GLN A 94 12.16 -8.92 -3.66
CA GLN A 94 13.52 -9.35 -3.99
C GLN A 94 14.42 -8.18 -4.40
N MET A 95 13.84 -7.15 -5.02
CA MET A 95 14.58 -5.94 -5.37
C MET A 95 15.04 -5.16 -4.13
N LEU A 96 14.44 -5.43 -2.98
CA LEU A 96 14.68 -4.73 -1.72
C LEU A 96 15.16 -5.68 -0.61
N GLU A 97 15.71 -6.84 -0.98
CA GLU A 97 15.99 -7.90 -0.01
C GLU A 97 17.05 -7.53 1.04
N ASP A 98 17.90 -6.55 0.74
CA ASP A 98 18.90 -6.08 1.70
C ASP A 98 18.34 -5.14 2.76
N CYS A 99 17.04 -4.84 2.69
CA CYS A 99 16.36 -3.97 3.64
C CYS A 99 15.61 -4.84 4.66
N GLY A 100 15.88 -4.66 5.95
CA GLY A 100 15.42 -5.58 6.99
C GLY A 100 13.95 -5.52 7.34
N ASN A 101 13.23 -4.47 6.90
CA ASN A 101 11.83 -4.23 7.26
C ASN A 101 10.88 -4.46 6.10
N VAL A 102 11.26 -5.27 5.11
CA VAL A 102 10.47 -5.48 3.89
C VAL A 102 9.74 -6.80 3.91
N GLN A 103 8.44 -6.75 3.62
CA GLN A 103 7.58 -7.92 3.42
C GLN A 103 6.86 -7.76 2.08
N CYS A 104 6.36 -8.84 1.50
CA CYS A 104 5.43 -8.73 0.39
C CYS A 104 4.04 -9.11 0.86
N VAL A 105 3.02 -8.73 0.09
CA VAL A 105 1.63 -9.03 0.44
C VAL A 105 1.44 -10.53 0.60
N LYS A 106 2.16 -11.34 -0.19
CA LYS A 106 2.09 -12.80 -0.08
C LYS A 106 2.51 -13.31 1.30
N ASP A 107 3.50 -12.66 1.94
CA ASP A 107 3.92 -13.01 3.31
C ASP A 107 2.81 -12.73 4.32
N ILE A 108 1.92 -11.81 4.01
CA ILE A 108 0.86 -11.35 4.91
C ILE A 108 -0.44 -12.12 4.69
N CYS A 109 -0.87 -12.26 3.43
CA CYS A 109 -2.18 -12.85 3.12
C CYS A 109 -2.11 -14.13 2.27
N GLY A 110 -0.92 -14.56 1.86
CA GLY A 110 -0.75 -15.85 1.19
C GLY A 110 -0.72 -15.80 -0.34
N TYR A 111 -0.91 -14.64 -0.94
CA TYR A 111 -0.89 -14.50 -2.41
C TYR A 111 -0.38 -13.14 -2.83
N ASP A 112 0.20 -13.07 -4.03
CA ASP A 112 0.61 -11.82 -4.65
C ASP A 112 -0.63 -11.07 -5.17
N ILE A 113 -0.49 -9.76 -5.32
CA ILE A 113 -1.55 -8.92 -5.90
C ILE A 113 -1.20 -8.67 -7.37
N PRO A 114 -1.91 -9.30 -8.32
CA PRO A 114 -1.65 -9.05 -9.74
C PRO A 114 -1.89 -7.60 -10.12
N ASP A 115 -1.16 -7.11 -11.13
CA ASP A 115 -1.31 -5.76 -11.61
C ASP A 115 -2.57 -5.64 -12.48
N PRO A 116 -3.57 -4.83 -12.09
CA PRO A 116 -4.79 -4.68 -12.88
C PRO A 116 -4.64 -3.70 -14.05
N TYR A 117 -3.45 -3.11 -14.22
CA TYR A 117 -3.22 -2.12 -15.26
C TYR A 117 -3.58 -2.69 -16.65
N GLY A 118 -4.35 -1.93 -17.42
CA GLY A 118 -4.79 -2.38 -18.74
C GLY A 118 -5.99 -3.32 -18.73
N CYS A 119 -6.46 -3.71 -17.55
CA CYS A 119 -7.63 -4.58 -17.41
C CYS A 119 -8.91 -3.76 -17.20
N ASP A 120 -10.05 -4.43 -17.15
CA ASP A 120 -11.34 -3.76 -16.93
C ASP A 120 -11.54 -3.41 -15.45
N ILE A 121 -12.63 -2.70 -15.17
CA ILE A 121 -12.90 -2.25 -13.81
C ILE A 121 -13.14 -3.41 -12.84
N GLN A 122 -13.60 -4.56 -13.35
CA GLN A 122 -13.83 -5.72 -12.49
C GLN A 122 -12.50 -6.23 -11.92
N ALA A 123 -11.41 -6.22 -12.70
CA ALA A 123 -10.09 -6.57 -12.21
C ALA A 123 -9.66 -5.63 -11.07
N TYR A 124 -9.98 -4.36 -11.19
CA TYR A 124 -9.67 -3.38 -10.14
C TYR A 124 -10.50 -3.63 -8.87
N ARG A 125 -11.76 -4.06 -9.01
CA ARG A 125 -12.58 -4.43 -7.85
C ARG A 125 -12.01 -5.64 -7.12
N ILE A 126 -11.57 -6.65 -7.87
CA ILE A 126 -10.94 -7.84 -7.30
C ILE A 126 -9.66 -7.45 -6.56
N THR A 127 -8.84 -6.59 -7.18
CA THR A 127 -7.62 -6.07 -6.55
C THR A 127 -7.94 -5.31 -5.27
N ARG A 128 -8.96 -4.46 -5.30
CA ARG A 128 -9.40 -3.70 -4.12
C ARG A 128 -9.77 -4.64 -2.96
N GLU A 129 -10.55 -5.68 -3.23
CA GLU A 129 -10.96 -6.62 -2.18
C GLU A 129 -9.78 -7.40 -1.61
N ALA A 130 -8.85 -7.81 -2.46
CA ALA A 130 -7.64 -8.49 -2.02
C ALA A 130 -6.77 -7.58 -1.14
N LEU A 131 -6.62 -6.32 -1.54
CA LEU A 131 -5.86 -5.34 -0.78
C LEU A 131 -6.55 -4.96 0.53
N ALA A 132 -7.88 -4.89 0.53
CA ALA A 132 -8.63 -4.62 1.76
C ALA A 132 -8.40 -5.71 2.80
N LYS A 133 -8.38 -6.97 2.36
CA LYS A 133 -8.07 -8.10 3.24
C LYS A 133 -6.65 -8.00 3.78
N ALA A 134 -5.68 -7.70 2.90
CA ALA A 134 -4.29 -7.54 3.32
C ALA A 134 -4.14 -6.40 4.34
N CYS A 135 -4.83 -5.29 4.12
CA CYS A 135 -4.79 -4.15 5.04
C CYS A 135 -5.36 -4.51 6.42
N ARG A 136 -6.45 -5.28 6.46
CA ARG A 136 -7.01 -5.74 7.74
C ARG A 136 -6.01 -6.62 8.49
N LEU A 137 -5.31 -7.50 7.77
CA LEU A 137 -4.28 -8.35 8.37
C LEU A 137 -3.09 -7.54 8.85
N ILE A 138 -2.70 -6.49 8.14
CA ILE A 138 -1.63 -5.59 8.59
C ILE A 138 -2.04 -4.93 9.91
N VAL A 139 -3.28 -4.45 10.00
CA VAL A 139 -3.75 -3.84 11.24
C VAL A 139 -3.72 -4.86 12.38
N ASP A 140 -4.26 -6.05 12.18
CA ASP A 140 -4.38 -7.06 13.24
C ASP A 140 -3.02 -7.62 13.66
N ASN A 141 -2.12 -7.89 12.72
CA ASN A 141 -0.89 -8.62 12.98
C ASN A 141 0.33 -7.75 13.20
N TYR A 142 0.32 -6.52 12.69
CA TYR A 142 1.47 -5.61 12.81
C TYR A 142 1.14 -4.38 13.63
N ILE A 143 0.11 -3.63 13.27
CA ILE A 143 -0.19 -2.36 13.92
C ILE A 143 -0.65 -2.55 15.36
N LEU A 144 -1.64 -3.40 15.60
CA LEU A 144 -2.18 -3.62 16.93
C LEU A 144 -1.25 -4.45 17.81
N GLN A 145 -0.37 -5.24 17.20
CA GLN A 145 0.58 -6.07 17.95
C GLN A 145 1.93 -5.38 18.19
N TYR A 146 2.14 -4.22 17.57
CA TYR A 146 3.43 -3.55 17.66
C TYR A 146 3.69 -3.06 19.07
N LYS A 147 4.83 -3.46 19.65
CA LYS A 147 5.23 -3.10 21.01
C LYS A 147 6.57 -2.38 21.09
N GLY A 148 7.14 -2.00 19.96
CA GLY A 148 8.33 -1.20 19.90
C GLY A 148 8.06 0.23 20.38
N GLU A 149 9.09 0.96 20.81
CA GLU A 149 8.90 2.33 21.23
C GLU A 149 8.78 3.35 20.11
#